data_557c79f8143442fa445c63198b843d87
#
_entry.id   557c79f8143442fa445c63198b843d87
#
_cell.length_a   1.000
_cell.length_b   1.000
_cell.length_c   1.000
_cell.angle_alpha   90.00
_cell.angle_beta   90.00
_cell.angle_gamma   90.00
#
_symmetry.space_group_name_H-M   'P 1'
#
loop_
_entity.id
_entity.type
_entity.pdbx_description
1 polymer ?
#
loop_
_entity_poly.entity_id
_entity_poly.type
_entity_poly.pdbx_seq_one_letter_code
_entity_poly.pdbx_strand_id
1 'polypeptide(L)'
;PSALIRGLISGDRTVDFTGEMTITNHTTGDRCDVVFKEAGMFTSSNDAVECRIYRGGSRSVERVLRGSWSSQLSYEKSPTHSETVWTAVSLPPTADLYYNFGYFTMRLNELLPSTAPDMPRTDTRFRPDQRAYEEGRVDEAEVLKNELEEAQRARKRERDEAGSEWTPQWFVEKDDKDSSSGRAWTYSGGYWDARAKHAFPESVDLWNGH
;
A
#
# COMPACT_ATOMS: atom_id res chain seq x y z
N PRO A 1 4.44 -1.34 11.80
CA PRO A 1 5.89 -1.58 11.73
C PRO A 1 6.64 -0.27 11.50
N SER A 2 7.91 -0.25 11.92
CA SER A 2 8.83 0.86 11.71
C SER A 2 9.96 0.41 10.81
N ALA A 3 10.50 1.32 9.98
CA ALA A 3 11.69 1.09 9.19
C ALA A 3 12.90 1.68 9.94
N LEU A 4 13.95 0.90 10.10
CA LEU A 4 15.19 1.30 10.75
C LEU A 4 16.35 1.15 9.76
N ILE A 5 17.10 2.24 9.51
CA ILE A 5 18.30 2.22 8.67
C ILE A 5 19.49 1.92 9.57
N ARG A 6 20.23 0.86 9.27
CA ARG A 6 21.46 0.46 9.97
C ARG A 6 22.69 0.66 9.09
N GLY A 7 23.87 0.59 9.68
CA GLY A 7 25.12 0.61 8.94
C GLY A 7 25.53 1.97 8.39
N LEU A 8 24.99 3.07 8.93
CA LEU A 8 25.36 4.42 8.47
C LEU A 8 26.84 4.75 8.67
N ILE A 9 27.51 4.10 9.64
CA ILE A 9 28.92 4.31 9.97
C ILE A 9 29.80 3.21 9.39
N SER A 10 29.29 1.96 9.32
CA SER A 10 30.04 0.78 8.84
C SER A 10 30.10 0.66 7.30
N GLY A 11 29.27 1.39 6.59
CA GLY A 11 29.24 1.38 5.12
C GLY A 11 28.21 0.39 4.52
N ASP A 12 27.90 -0.70 5.22
CA ASP A 12 26.87 -1.67 4.77
C ASP A 12 25.49 -1.23 5.26
N ARG A 13 24.82 -0.45 4.43
CA ARG A 13 23.49 0.07 4.75
C ARG A 13 22.43 -1.00 4.57
N THR A 14 21.68 -1.28 5.63
CA THR A 14 20.51 -2.16 5.60
C THR A 14 19.28 -1.43 6.08
N VAL A 15 18.11 -1.86 5.62
CA VAL A 15 16.82 -1.38 6.10
C VAL A 15 16.11 -2.55 6.76
N ASP A 16 15.89 -2.44 8.07
CA ASP A 16 15.14 -3.43 8.84
C ASP A 16 13.72 -2.95 9.03
N PHE A 17 12.76 -3.86 8.87
CA PHE A 17 11.38 -3.63 9.28
C PHE A 17 11.15 -4.30 10.63
N THR A 18 10.70 -3.54 11.62
CA THR A 18 10.48 -4.01 12.99
C THR A 18 9.13 -3.55 13.53
N GLY A 19 8.67 -4.16 14.62
CA GLY A 19 7.44 -3.79 15.30
C GLY A 19 6.28 -4.71 14.95
N GLU A 20 5.07 -4.23 15.17
CA GLU A 20 3.85 -5.04 15.11
C GLU A 20 2.85 -4.47 14.11
N MET A 21 2.03 -5.35 13.55
CA MET A 21 0.90 -5.01 12.70
C MET A 21 -0.26 -5.95 13.02
N THR A 22 -1.48 -5.42 13.10
CA THR A 22 -2.68 -6.22 13.24
C THR A 22 -3.53 -6.14 11.98
N ILE A 23 -3.97 -7.30 11.50
CA ILE A 23 -4.91 -7.44 10.39
C ILE A 23 -6.22 -8.00 10.96
N THR A 24 -7.33 -7.29 10.74
CA THR A 24 -8.64 -7.71 11.20
C THR A 24 -9.58 -7.94 10.02
N ASN A 25 -10.22 -9.12 10.00
CA ASN A 25 -11.32 -9.37 9.08
C ASN A 25 -12.63 -8.90 9.74
N HIS A 26 -13.15 -7.78 9.31
CA HIS A 26 -14.36 -7.19 9.89
C HIS A 26 -15.63 -8.01 9.65
N THR A 27 -15.64 -8.94 8.69
CA THR A 27 -16.78 -9.81 8.41
C THR A 27 -16.86 -10.97 9.39
N THR A 28 -15.72 -11.61 9.67
CA THR A 28 -15.66 -12.81 10.53
C THR A 28 -15.23 -12.52 11.96
N GLY A 29 -14.63 -11.35 12.20
CA GLY A 29 -14.00 -11.00 13.47
C GLY A 29 -12.64 -11.68 13.70
N ASP A 30 -12.11 -12.36 12.67
CA ASP A 30 -10.78 -12.98 12.76
C ASP A 30 -9.69 -11.91 12.82
N ARG A 31 -8.63 -12.19 13.58
CA ARG A 31 -7.50 -11.29 13.74
C ARG A 31 -6.18 -12.03 13.50
N CYS A 32 -5.24 -11.33 12.90
CA CYS A 32 -3.86 -11.79 12.77
C CYS A 32 -2.93 -10.72 13.33
N ASP A 33 -2.17 -11.05 14.36
CA ASP A 33 -1.10 -10.19 14.89
C ASP A 33 0.23 -10.63 14.25
N VAL A 34 0.88 -9.71 13.55
CA VAL A 34 2.14 -9.93 12.84
C VAL A 34 3.25 -9.20 13.57
N VAL A 35 4.29 -9.91 13.94
CA VAL A 35 5.50 -9.35 14.56
C VAL A 35 6.66 -9.44 13.56
N PHE A 36 7.18 -8.28 13.16
CA PHE A 36 8.41 -8.17 12.40
C PHE A 36 9.58 -8.21 13.37
N LYS A 37 10.39 -9.26 13.28
CA LYS A 37 11.49 -9.50 14.22
C LYS A 37 12.71 -8.68 13.85
N GLU A 38 13.23 -7.96 14.81
CA GLU A 38 14.49 -7.25 14.64
C GLU A 38 15.64 -8.23 14.43
N ALA A 39 16.54 -7.89 13.51
CA ALA A 39 17.77 -8.64 13.33
C ALA A 39 18.60 -8.60 14.62
N GLY A 40 18.78 -9.74 15.23
CA GLY A 40 19.57 -9.89 16.45
C GLY A 40 20.99 -10.38 16.16
N MET A 41 21.83 -10.35 17.19
CA MET A 41 23.23 -10.81 17.08
C MET A 41 23.34 -12.30 16.69
N PHE A 42 22.25 -13.06 16.77
CA PHE A 42 22.14 -14.49 16.47
C PHE A 42 21.15 -14.86 15.36
N THR A 43 20.47 -13.88 14.77
CA THR A 43 19.56 -14.10 13.63
C THR A 43 20.15 -13.48 12.39
N SER A 44 20.46 -14.30 11.40
CA SER A 44 21.05 -13.88 10.12
C SER A 44 20.05 -13.28 9.13
N SER A 45 18.77 -13.14 9.52
CA SER A 45 17.68 -12.70 8.64
C SER A 45 17.02 -11.42 9.17
N ASN A 46 17.04 -10.38 8.35
CA ASN A 46 16.42 -9.07 8.64
C ASN A 46 14.94 -9.04 8.25
N ASP A 47 14.36 -10.17 7.84
CA ASP A 47 13.03 -10.26 7.27
C ASP A 47 12.14 -11.30 7.96
N ALA A 48 12.56 -11.77 9.13
CA ALA A 48 11.81 -12.77 9.89
C ALA A 48 10.51 -12.21 10.45
N VAL A 49 9.41 -12.97 10.27
CA VAL A 49 8.11 -12.63 10.81
C VAL A 49 7.45 -13.80 11.53
N GLU A 50 6.63 -13.46 12.52
CA GLU A 50 5.73 -14.38 13.19
C GLU A 50 4.31 -13.82 13.14
N CYS A 51 3.36 -14.64 12.68
CA CYS A 51 1.96 -14.28 12.58
C CYS A 51 1.15 -15.17 13.51
N ARG A 52 0.33 -14.58 14.38
CA ARG A 52 -0.58 -15.29 15.28
C ARG A 52 -2.02 -15.04 14.87
N ILE A 53 -2.72 -16.09 14.51
CA ILE A 53 -4.12 -16.03 14.02
C ILE A 53 -5.08 -16.42 15.16
N TYR A 54 -6.12 -15.59 15.29
CA TYR A 54 -7.20 -15.75 16.27
C TYR A 54 -8.52 -15.74 15.52
N ARG A 55 -9.42 -16.64 15.86
CA ARG A 55 -10.76 -16.74 15.27
C ARG A 55 -11.81 -15.99 16.05
N GLY A 56 -12.69 -15.29 15.32
CA GLY A 56 -13.99 -14.86 15.80
C GLY A 56 -13.98 -14.15 17.17
N GLY A 57 -13.02 -13.26 17.43
CA GLY A 57 -12.89 -12.56 18.72
C GLY A 57 -12.29 -13.40 19.85
N SER A 58 -11.82 -14.63 19.57
CA SER A 58 -11.10 -15.47 20.52
C SER A 58 -9.81 -14.82 20.99
N ARG A 59 -9.41 -15.07 22.24
CA ARG A 59 -8.10 -14.69 22.79
C ARG A 59 -7.04 -15.80 22.67
N SER A 60 -7.45 -17.03 22.32
CA SER A 60 -6.53 -18.15 22.10
C SER A 60 -6.01 -18.14 20.67
N VAL A 61 -4.70 -18.34 20.54
CA VAL A 61 -4.05 -18.50 19.24
C VAL A 61 -4.50 -19.81 18.61
N GLU A 62 -5.10 -19.73 17.42
CA GLU A 62 -5.50 -20.91 16.66
C GLU A 62 -4.36 -21.45 15.81
N ARG A 63 -3.62 -20.52 15.15
CA ARG A 63 -2.51 -20.88 14.26
C ARG A 63 -1.36 -19.91 14.42
N VAL A 64 -0.17 -20.45 14.22
CA VAL A 64 1.07 -19.65 14.13
C VAL A 64 1.72 -19.90 12.78
N LEU A 65 2.01 -18.82 12.05
CA LEU A 65 2.85 -18.89 10.87
C LEU A 65 4.20 -18.26 11.20
N ARG A 66 5.26 -18.85 10.67
CA ARG A 66 6.61 -18.29 10.76
C ARG A 66 7.32 -18.35 9.44
N GLY A 67 8.28 -17.47 9.25
CA GLY A 67 9.14 -17.44 8.07
C GLY A 67 9.71 -16.08 7.82
N SER A 68 9.91 -15.78 6.55
CA SER A 68 10.45 -14.54 6.04
C SER A 68 9.40 -13.86 5.15
N TRP A 69 9.14 -12.55 5.39
CA TRP A 69 8.24 -11.78 4.55
C TRP A 69 8.76 -11.58 3.11
N SER A 70 10.05 -11.84 2.87
CA SER A 70 10.66 -11.73 1.53
C SER A 70 10.72 -13.05 0.77
N SER A 71 10.51 -14.20 1.42
CA SER A 71 10.71 -15.52 0.79
C SER A 71 9.54 -16.48 0.96
N GLN A 72 9.23 -16.90 2.20
CA GLN A 72 8.15 -17.84 2.46
C GLN A 72 7.59 -17.77 3.88
N LEU A 73 6.32 -18.18 4.02
CA LEU A 73 5.65 -18.37 5.30
C LEU A 73 5.16 -19.81 5.42
N SER A 74 5.34 -20.40 6.59
CA SER A 74 4.92 -21.76 6.90
C SER A 74 4.04 -21.79 8.14
N TYR A 75 3.04 -22.65 8.11
CA TYR A 75 2.18 -22.97 9.22
C TYR A 75 2.75 -24.16 10.04
N GLU A 76 2.91 -23.97 11.34
CA GLU A 76 3.35 -25.02 12.23
C GLU A 76 2.18 -25.91 12.66
N LYS A 77 2.07 -27.12 12.09
CA LYS A 77 1.04 -28.10 12.47
C LYS A 77 1.40 -28.84 13.75
N SER A 78 2.69 -29.06 13.97
CA SER A 78 3.26 -29.70 15.17
C SER A 78 4.74 -29.29 15.31
N PRO A 79 5.40 -29.58 16.45
CA PRO A 79 6.82 -29.27 16.63
C PRO A 79 7.76 -29.84 15.56
N THR A 80 7.32 -30.87 14.83
CA THR A 80 8.12 -31.57 13.81
C THR A 80 7.56 -31.46 12.41
N HIS A 81 6.42 -30.77 12.23
CA HIS A 81 5.75 -30.70 10.94
C HIS A 81 5.23 -29.28 10.65
N SER A 82 5.76 -28.71 9.59
CA SER A 82 5.30 -27.41 9.05
C SER A 82 4.84 -27.57 7.60
N GLU A 83 3.92 -26.72 7.19
CA GLU A 83 3.40 -26.64 5.82
C GLU A 83 3.62 -25.23 5.29
N THR A 84 4.29 -25.10 4.15
CA THR A 84 4.46 -23.81 3.48
C THR A 84 3.11 -23.35 2.92
N VAL A 85 2.64 -22.20 3.38
CA VAL A 85 1.36 -21.60 2.95
C VAL A 85 1.54 -20.47 1.96
N TRP A 86 2.74 -19.92 1.88
CA TRP A 86 3.08 -18.87 0.92
C TRP A 86 4.56 -18.91 0.59
N THR A 87 4.87 -18.70 -0.68
CA THR A 87 6.23 -18.52 -1.19
C THR A 87 6.24 -17.31 -2.12
N ALA A 88 7.27 -16.47 -2.02
CA ALA A 88 7.45 -15.34 -2.90
C ALA A 88 7.57 -15.78 -4.36
N VAL A 89 6.94 -15.04 -5.25
CA VAL A 89 7.05 -15.27 -6.69
C VAL A 89 8.48 -14.96 -7.14
N SER A 90 9.03 -15.78 -8.01
CA SER A 90 10.35 -15.53 -8.60
C SER A 90 10.38 -14.17 -9.29
N LEU A 91 11.45 -13.43 -9.06
CA LEU A 91 11.69 -12.16 -9.74
C LEU A 91 11.96 -12.40 -11.24
N PRO A 92 11.68 -11.39 -12.09
CA PRO A 92 12.12 -11.41 -13.49
C PRO A 92 13.64 -11.59 -13.60
N PRO A 93 14.16 -12.23 -14.67
CA PRO A 93 15.59 -12.47 -14.83
C PRO A 93 16.49 -11.23 -14.77
N THR A 94 15.92 -10.06 -15.06
CA THR A 94 16.62 -8.76 -15.09
C THR A 94 16.16 -7.82 -13.98
N ALA A 95 15.59 -8.36 -12.90
CA ALA A 95 15.00 -7.55 -11.82
C ALA A 95 16.01 -6.64 -11.12
N ASP A 96 17.28 -7.01 -11.08
CA ASP A 96 18.39 -6.20 -10.55
C ASP A 96 18.55 -4.86 -11.29
N LEU A 97 18.20 -4.80 -12.59
CA LEU A 97 18.18 -3.57 -13.38
C LEU A 97 16.93 -2.70 -13.13
N TYR A 98 15.93 -3.26 -12.46
CA TYR A 98 14.62 -2.63 -12.20
C TYR A 98 14.29 -2.64 -10.70
N TYR A 99 15.25 -2.29 -9.86
CA TYR A 99 15.08 -2.18 -8.41
C TYR A 99 14.54 -3.44 -7.72
N ASN A 100 14.77 -4.62 -8.30
CA ASN A 100 14.20 -5.90 -7.87
C ASN A 100 12.66 -5.90 -7.83
N PHE A 101 12.01 -5.18 -8.73
CA PHE A 101 10.56 -5.22 -8.86
C PHE A 101 10.09 -6.55 -9.46
N GLY A 102 9.07 -7.14 -8.82
CA GLY A 102 8.35 -8.27 -9.39
C GLY A 102 7.38 -7.84 -10.50
N TYR A 103 6.89 -8.80 -11.27
CA TYR A 103 5.91 -8.55 -12.34
C TYR A 103 4.66 -7.80 -11.85
N PHE A 104 4.18 -8.10 -10.66
CA PHE A 104 3.05 -7.40 -10.07
C PHE A 104 3.35 -5.90 -9.87
N THR A 105 4.51 -5.59 -9.29
CA THR A 105 4.91 -4.21 -9.03
C THR A 105 5.07 -3.41 -10.32
N MET A 106 5.70 -4.00 -11.34
CA MET A 106 5.86 -3.35 -12.65
C MET A 106 4.53 -3.05 -13.34
N ARG A 107 3.47 -3.83 -13.04
CA ARG A 107 2.15 -3.68 -13.64
C ARG A 107 1.14 -2.89 -12.82
N LEU A 108 1.51 -2.43 -11.62
CA LEU A 108 0.59 -1.72 -10.71
C LEU A 108 -0.07 -0.49 -11.35
N ASN A 109 0.66 0.21 -12.22
CA ASN A 109 0.19 1.42 -12.88
C ASN A 109 -0.16 1.19 -14.36
N GLU A 110 -0.28 -0.07 -14.78
CA GLU A 110 -0.63 -0.41 -16.15
C GLU A 110 -2.05 0.06 -16.50
N LEU A 111 -2.18 0.80 -17.58
CA LEU A 111 -3.45 1.28 -18.09
C LEU A 111 -3.94 0.35 -19.21
N LEU A 112 -4.73 -0.64 -18.83
CA LEU A 112 -5.27 -1.61 -19.79
C LEU A 112 -6.43 -1.00 -20.59
N PRO A 113 -6.42 -1.12 -21.94
CA PRO A 113 -7.54 -0.63 -22.77
C PRO A 113 -8.91 -1.18 -22.37
N SER A 114 -8.94 -2.38 -21.79
CA SER A 114 -10.18 -3.03 -21.34
C SER A 114 -10.76 -2.43 -20.05
N THR A 115 -9.95 -1.76 -19.25
CA THR A 115 -10.37 -1.21 -17.94
C THR A 115 -10.29 0.31 -17.86
N ALA A 116 -9.53 0.94 -18.74
CA ALA A 116 -9.38 2.40 -18.77
C ALA A 116 -10.71 3.16 -18.90
N PRO A 117 -11.70 2.73 -19.74
CA PRO A 117 -12.99 3.38 -19.84
C PRO A 117 -13.83 3.34 -18.56
N ASP A 118 -13.55 2.36 -17.68
CA ASP A 118 -14.31 2.13 -16.43
C ASP A 118 -13.71 2.87 -15.23
N MET A 119 -12.72 3.72 -15.46
CA MET A 119 -12.03 4.44 -14.38
C MET A 119 -12.40 5.91 -14.34
N PRO A 120 -12.51 6.49 -13.13
CA PRO A 120 -12.68 7.93 -13.01
C PRO A 120 -11.42 8.64 -13.53
N ARG A 121 -11.59 9.82 -14.12
CA ARG A 121 -10.47 10.64 -14.61
C ARG A 121 -9.45 11.02 -13.51
N THR A 122 -9.87 10.93 -12.26
CA THR A 122 -9.01 11.16 -11.09
C THR A 122 -8.16 9.96 -10.68
N ASP A 123 -8.27 8.82 -11.38
CA ASP A 123 -7.42 7.64 -11.12
C ASP A 123 -5.95 7.97 -11.40
N THR A 124 -5.06 7.58 -10.49
CA THR A 124 -3.63 7.88 -10.57
C THR A 124 -2.94 7.27 -11.78
N ARG A 125 -3.52 6.27 -12.41
CA ARG A 125 -3.02 5.69 -13.67
C ARG A 125 -3.11 6.66 -14.85
N PHE A 126 -3.95 7.70 -14.77
CA PHE A 126 -4.00 8.79 -15.74
C PHE A 126 -3.08 9.96 -15.41
N ARG A 127 -2.36 9.89 -14.30
CA ARG A 127 -1.48 10.97 -13.86
C ARG A 127 -0.34 11.16 -14.87
N PRO A 128 -0.22 12.36 -15.51
CA PRO A 128 0.63 12.54 -16.68
C PRO A 128 2.13 12.42 -16.38
N ASP A 129 2.60 12.91 -15.25
CA ASP A 129 4.00 12.79 -14.84
C ASP A 129 4.41 11.33 -14.63
N GLN A 130 3.52 10.52 -14.04
CA GLN A 130 3.75 9.09 -13.86
C GLN A 130 3.76 8.35 -15.20
N ARG A 131 2.87 8.71 -16.13
CA ARG A 131 2.88 8.14 -17.50
C ARG A 131 4.17 8.47 -18.24
N ALA A 132 4.58 9.74 -18.22
CA ALA A 132 5.83 10.16 -18.83
C ALA A 132 7.04 9.41 -18.24
N TYR A 133 7.07 9.26 -16.92
CA TYR A 133 8.15 8.54 -16.25
C TYR A 133 8.23 7.06 -16.67
N GLU A 134 7.10 6.36 -16.72
CA GLU A 134 7.03 4.96 -17.13
C GLU A 134 7.38 4.73 -18.60
N GLU A 135 7.17 5.74 -19.43
CA GLU A 135 7.57 5.74 -20.85
C GLU A 135 9.03 6.16 -21.07
N GLY A 136 9.78 6.40 -19.99
CA GLY A 136 11.19 6.79 -20.04
C GLY A 136 11.44 8.27 -20.37
N ARG A 137 10.39 9.11 -20.41
CA ARG A 137 10.47 10.56 -20.65
C ARG A 137 10.72 11.30 -19.34
N VAL A 138 11.89 11.04 -18.72
CA VAL A 138 12.19 11.44 -17.32
C VAL A 138 12.17 12.96 -17.13
N ASP A 139 12.79 13.73 -18.05
CA ASP A 139 12.84 15.20 -17.95
C ASP A 139 11.43 15.82 -18.06
N GLU A 140 10.59 15.28 -18.96
CA GLU A 140 9.20 15.70 -19.09
C GLU A 140 8.38 15.34 -17.84
N ALA A 141 8.62 14.16 -17.29
CA ALA A 141 7.96 13.73 -16.06
C ALA A 141 8.24 14.70 -14.90
N GLU A 142 9.45 15.20 -14.78
CA GLU A 142 9.82 16.18 -13.75
C GLU A 142 9.09 17.52 -13.93
N VAL A 143 9.01 18.02 -15.18
CA VAL A 143 8.26 19.24 -15.49
C VAL A 143 6.79 19.08 -15.13
N LEU A 144 6.13 18.02 -15.63
CA LEU A 144 4.73 17.72 -15.36
C LEU A 144 4.45 17.56 -13.86
N LYS A 145 5.33 16.90 -13.12
CA LYS A 145 5.22 16.78 -11.67
C LYS A 145 5.19 18.14 -10.99
N ASN A 146 6.12 19.02 -11.33
CA ASN A 146 6.19 20.36 -10.74
C ASN A 146 4.92 21.18 -11.05
N GLU A 147 4.42 21.13 -12.27
CA GLU A 147 3.17 21.79 -12.67
C GLU A 147 1.96 21.27 -11.87
N LEU A 148 1.84 19.96 -11.72
CA LEU A 148 0.76 19.35 -10.93
C LEU A 148 0.84 19.72 -9.45
N GLU A 149 2.04 19.74 -8.87
CA GLU A 149 2.25 20.12 -7.47
C GLU A 149 1.91 21.59 -7.24
N GLU A 150 2.32 22.51 -8.13
CA GLU A 150 1.97 23.92 -8.03
C GLU A 150 0.47 24.15 -8.17
N ALA A 151 -0.18 23.48 -9.12
CA ALA A 151 -1.64 23.55 -9.26
C ALA A 151 -2.37 23.01 -8.02
N GLN A 152 -1.87 21.93 -7.42
CA GLN A 152 -2.40 21.40 -6.16
C GLN A 152 -2.25 22.41 -5.02
N ARG A 153 -1.09 23.05 -4.90
CA ARG A 153 -0.85 24.09 -3.89
C ARG A 153 -1.75 25.32 -4.11
N ALA A 154 -1.94 25.73 -5.38
CA ALA A 154 -2.84 26.83 -5.72
C ALA A 154 -4.29 26.52 -5.30
N ARG A 155 -4.83 25.35 -5.69
CA ARG A 155 -6.16 24.91 -5.28
C ARG A 155 -6.32 24.81 -3.75
N LYS A 156 -5.26 24.43 -3.04
CA LYS A 156 -5.28 24.44 -1.57
C LYS A 156 -5.37 25.86 -1.03
N ARG A 157 -4.55 26.80 -1.51
CA ARG A 157 -4.60 28.21 -1.07
C ARG A 157 -5.99 28.82 -1.31
N GLU A 158 -6.55 28.62 -2.49
CA GLU A 158 -7.91 29.12 -2.84
C GLU A 158 -8.98 28.60 -1.88
N ARG A 159 -8.91 27.30 -1.51
CA ARG A 159 -9.84 26.76 -0.51
C ARG A 159 -9.62 27.34 0.88
N ASP A 160 -8.37 27.47 1.31
CA ASP A 160 -8.02 28.04 2.62
C ASP A 160 -8.50 29.50 2.70
N GLU A 161 -8.31 30.29 1.66
CA GLU A 161 -8.78 31.68 1.55
C GLU A 161 -10.31 31.80 1.52
N ALA A 162 -10.97 30.85 0.86
CA ALA A 162 -12.43 30.76 0.80
C ALA A 162 -13.07 30.19 2.09
N GLY A 163 -12.26 29.71 3.05
CA GLY A 163 -12.74 29.04 4.27
C GLY A 163 -13.50 27.75 3.96
N SER A 164 -13.20 27.09 2.81
CA SER A 164 -13.86 25.87 2.39
C SER A 164 -12.93 24.66 2.62
N GLU A 165 -13.52 23.54 3.01
CA GLU A 165 -12.80 22.29 3.20
C GLU A 165 -13.02 21.34 2.02
N TRP A 166 -12.00 20.52 1.72
CA TRP A 166 -12.13 19.45 0.76
C TRP A 166 -12.99 18.32 1.34
N THR A 167 -14.07 17.96 0.62
CA THR A 167 -14.92 16.83 0.99
C THR A 167 -14.67 15.67 0.03
N PRO A 168 -14.18 14.52 0.52
CA PRO A 168 -14.01 13.32 -0.30
C PRO A 168 -15.35 12.82 -0.83
N GLN A 169 -15.36 12.40 -2.09
CA GLN A 169 -16.59 11.96 -2.79
C GLN A 169 -17.12 10.61 -2.30
N TRP A 170 -16.22 9.71 -1.93
CA TRP A 170 -16.53 8.31 -1.63
C TRP A 170 -16.28 7.91 -0.18
N PHE A 171 -15.86 8.88 0.64
CA PHE A 171 -15.54 8.64 2.03
C PHE A 171 -16.13 9.74 2.91
N VAL A 172 -16.52 9.34 4.10
CA VAL A 172 -16.93 10.26 5.17
C VAL A 172 -16.07 10.04 6.39
N GLU A 173 -15.71 11.11 7.07
CA GLU A 173 -15.00 11.03 8.34
C GLU A 173 -15.98 10.62 9.44
N LYS A 174 -15.58 9.63 10.25
CA LYS A 174 -16.36 9.16 11.42
C LYS A 174 -15.45 9.07 12.62
N ASP A 175 -16.06 9.19 13.81
CA ASP A 175 -15.36 8.92 15.05
C ASP A 175 -14.95 7.45 15.10
N ASP A 176 -13.68 7.23 15.44
CA ASP A 176 -13.09 5.91 15.58
C ASP A 176 -12.16 5.90 16.80
N LYS A 177 -12.57 5.17 17.84
CA LYS A 177 -11.84 5.09 19.11
C LYS A 177 -10.53 4.31 18.99
N ASP A 178 -10.40 3.47 17.96
CA ASP A 178 -9.22 2.66 17.71
C ASP A 178 -8.19 3.39 16.83
N SER A 179 -8.59 4.51 16.23
CA SER A 179 -7.69 5.38 15.49
C SER A 179 -6.86 6.27 16.41
N SER A 180 -5.58 6.45 16.12
CA SER A 180 -4.67 7.36 16.85
C SER A 180 -5.13 8.84 16.85
N SER A 181 -5.92 9.22 15.85
CA SER A 181 -6.51 10.57 15.72
C SER A 181 -7.92 10.67 16.30
N GLY A 182 -8.51 9.57 16.76
CA GLY A 182 -9.91 9.50 17.18
C GLY A 182 -10.91 9.52 16.00
N ARG A 183 -10.44 9.52 14.75
CA ARG A 183 -11.24 9.60 13.53
C ARG A 183 -10.73 8.64 12.47
N ALA A 184 -11.61 8.15 11.62
CA ALA A 184 -11.29 7.33 10.46
C ALA A 184 -12.18 7.67 9.26
N TRP A 185 -11.62 7.52 8.06
CA TRP A 185 -12.36 7.63 6.81
C TRP A 185 -13.10 6.32 6.55
N THR A 186 -14.42 6.42 6.45
CA THR A 186 -15.29 5.27 6.16
C THR A 186 -15.86 5.41 4.75
N TYR A 187 -15.82 4.34 3.97
CA TYR A 187 -16.39 4.31 2.64
C TYR A 187 -17.91 4.58 2.71
N SER A 188 -18.38 5.59 1.97
CA SER A 188 -19.78 6.02 1.93
C SER A 188 -20.65 5.29 0.90
N GLY A 189 -20.02 4.46 0.06
CA GLY A 189 -20.72 3.76 -1.04
C GLY A 189 -20.71 4.51 -2.35
N GLY A 190 -21.31 3.90 -3.36
CA GLY A 190 -21.60 4.52 -4.66
C GLY A 190 -20.50 4.41 -5.73
N TYR A 191 -19.23 4.23 -5.38
CA TYR A 191 -18.14 4.12 -6.36
C TYR A 191 -18.34 2.95 -7.34
N TRP A 192 -18.67 1.78 -6.82
CA TRP A 192 -18.84 0.59 -7.65
C TRP A 192 -20.06 0.67 -8.57
N ASP A 193 -21.12 1.33 -8.11
CA ASP A 193 -22.31 1.59 -8.93
C ASP A 193 -22.01 2.60 -10.05
N ALA A 194 -21.28 3.68 -9.74
CA ALA A 194 -20.83 4.67 -10.72
C ALA A 194 -19.92 4.02 -11.77
N ARG A 195 -19.01 3.17 -11.34
CA ARG A 195 -18.13 2.41 -12.24
C ARG A 195 -18.90 1.46 -13.14
N ALA A 196 -19.84 0.68 -12.59
CA ALA A 196 -20.66 -0.26 -13.36
C ALA A 196 -21.56 0.43 -14.40
N LYS A 197 -21.94 1.69 -14.13
CA LYS A 197 -22.75 2.53 -15.04
C LYS A 197 -21.91 3.38 -15.98
N HIS A 198 -20.58 3.36 -15.89
CA HIS A 198 -19.65 4.26 -16.59
C HIS A 198 -20.03 5.75 -16.38
N ALA A 199 -20.55 6.09 -15.21
CA ALA A 199 -21.11 7.39 -14.89
C ALA A 199 -20.56 7.90 -13.55
N PHE A 200 -19.34 8.38 -13.56
CA PHE A 200 -18.76 9.04 -12.40
C PHE A 200 -19.31 10.47 -12.28
N PRO A 201 -19.61 10.93 -11.05
CA PRO A 201 -19.93 12.33 -10.81
C PRO A 201 -18.80 13.24 -11.27
N GLU A 202 -19.17 14.48 -11.62
CA GLU A 202 -18.18 15.49 -11.98
C GLU A 202 -17.18 15.69 -10.84
N SER A 203 -15.91 15.74 -11.17
CA SER A 203 -14.81 15.89 -10.21
C SER A 203 -13.89 17.02 -10.66
N VAL A 204 -13.12 17.54 -9.72
CA VAL A 204 -12.07 18.51 -10.03
C VAL A 204 -11.08 17.88 -11.01
N ASP A 205 -10.71 18.62 -12.05
CA ASP A 205 -9.63 18.23 -12.92
C ASP A 205 -8.29 18.29 -12.16
N LEU A 206 -7.83 17.13 -11.74
CA LEU A 206 -6.57 17.00 -10.99
C LEU A 206 -5.34 17.08 -11.89
N TRP A 207 -5.51 16.85 -13.18
CA TRP A 207 -4.43 16.68 -14.14
C TRP A 207 -4.26 17.85 -15.12
N ASN A 208 -4.97 18.98 -14.87
CA ASN A 208 -4.89 20.23 -15.66
C ASN A 208 -5.15 20.03 -17.16
N GLY A 209 -6.10 19.17 -17.53
CA GLY A 209 -6.46 18.90 -18.91
C GLY A 209 -5.56 17.91 -19.66
N HIS A 210 -4.61 17.29 -18.96
CA HIS A 210 -3.76 16.22 -19.53
C HIS A 210 -4.47 14.88 -19.68
#